data_f32489910b0a3396c00c1250c48fee36
#
_entry.id   f32489910b0a3396c00c1250c48fee36
#
_cell.length_a   1.000
_cell.length_b   1.000
_cell.length_c   1.000
_cell.angle_alpha   90.00
_cell.angle_beta   90.00
_cell.angle_gamma   90.00
#
_symmetry.space_group_name_H-M   'P 1'
#
loop_
_entity.id
_entity.type
_entity.pdbx_description
1 polymer ?
#
loop_
_entity_poly.entity_id
_entity_poly.type
_entity_poly.pdbx_seq_one_letter_code
_entity_poly.pdbx_strand_id
1 'polypeptide(L)'
;MANNKMKLTGNLNLRDVALDSSQFHIPKKVKVDFSQARPRNKYKDGNPTDIVEAYVLNGIDERTVNAVEQGLIDMDDVKAIAIEVLGSFDVIEEAVTLGQLAFVELLDTRVMARWVDGRNAGYKGLKLVASGLKLL
;
A
#
# COMPACT_ATOMS: atom_id res chain seq x y z
N MET A 1 -19.57 -11.09 15.97
CA MET A 1 -18.84 -10.60 14.79
C MET A 1 -19.50 -11.10 13.52
N ALA A 2 -19.88 -10.19 12.65
CA ALA A 2 -20.40 -10.57 11.37
C ALA A 2 -19.27 -11.17 10.51
N ASN A 3 -19.45 -12.41 10.10
CA ASN A 3 -18.56 -13.06 9.16
C ASN A 3 -18.95 -12.65 7.74
N ASN A 4 -18.32 -11.61 7.23
CA ASN A 4 -18.51 -11.18 5.85
C ASN A 4 -17.72 -12.09 4.90
N LYS A 5 -18.20 -13.32 4.78
CA LYS A 5 -17.60 -14.26 3.85
C LYS A 5 -18.12 -14.00 2.45
N MET A 6 -17.19 -13.89 1.50
CA MET A 6 -17.54 -13.77 0.09
C MET A 6 -17.97 -15.13 -0.45
N LYS A 7 -18.98 -15.13 -1.32
CA LYS A 7 -19.38 -16.36 -2.00
C LYS A 7 -18.35 -16.71 -3.07
N LEU A 8 -17.92 -17.95 -3.06
CA LEU A 8 -17.04 -18.48 -4.11
C LEU A 8 -17.88 -18.75 -5.36
N THR A 9 -17.79 -17.86 -6.33
CA THR A 9 -18.47 -17.98 -7.62
C THR A 9 -17.49 -17.79 -8.75
N GLY A 10 -17.87 -18.18 -9.97
CA GLY A 10 -17.04 -17.97 -11.17
C GLY A 10 -16.83 -16.48 -11.53
N ASN A 11 -17.61 -15.59 -10.92
CA ASN A 11 -17.53 -14.15 -11.16
C ASN A 11 -16.69 -13.40 -10.12
N LEU A 12 -16.11 -14.12 -9.15
CA LEU A 12 -15.30 -13.51 -8.11
C LEU A 12 -14.02 -12.91 -8.71
N ASN A 13 -13.81 -11.62 -8.45
CA ASN A 13 -12.63 -10.90 -8.95
C ASN A 13 -11.57 -10.81 -7.86
N LEU A 14 -10.33 -11.16 -8.20
CA LEU A 14 -9.20 -11.14 -7.24
C LEU A 14 -8.96 -9.75 -6.62
N ARG A 15 -9.29 -8.68 -7.31
CA ARG A 15 -9.13 -7.33 -6.76
C ARG A 15 -9.99 -7.06 -5.53
N ASP A 16 -11.06 -7.83 -5.34
CA ASP A 16 -11.99 -7.67 -4.24
C ASP A 16 -11.70 -8.64 -3.08
N VAL A 17 -10.68 -9.50 -3.25
CA VAL A 17 -10.35 -10.54 -2.28
C VAL A 17 -9.20 -10.07 -1.39
N ALA A 18 -9.46 -10.00 -0.08
CA ALA A 18 -8.41 -9.85 0.91
C ALA A 18 -7.88 -11.22 1.31
N LEU A 19 -6.56 -11.36 1.34
CA LEU A 19 -5.89 -12.58 1.75
C LEU A 19 -5.85 -12.69 3.28
N ASP A 20 -5.68 -13.91 3.79
CA ASP A 20 -5.59 -14.13 5.23
C ASP A 20 -4.32 -13.47 5.79
N SER A 21 -4.53 -12.40 6.56
CA SER A 21 -3.43 -11.60 7.13
C SER A 21 -2.56 -12.39 8.09
N SER A 22 -3.08 -13.46 8.71
CA SER A 22 -2.32 -14.28 9.65
C SER A 22 -1.17 -15.05 9.01
N GLN A 23 -1.20 -15.22 7.68
CA GLN A 23 -0.13 -15.87 6.94
C GLN A 23 1.04 -14.95 6.62
N PHE A 24 0.92 -13.66 6.90
CA PHE A 24 1.93 -12.67 6.55
C PHE A 24 2.41 -11.93 7.79
N HIS A 25 3.69 -11.57 7.77
CA HIS A 25 4.23 -10.63 8.72
C HIS A 25 3.97 -9.22 8.22
N ILE A 26 2.90 -8.59 8.73
CA ILE A 26 2.50 -7.24 8.29
C ILE A 26 3.21 -6.20 9.14
N PRO A 27 4.05 -5.33 8.54
CA PRO A 27 4.70 -4.27 9.28
C PRO A 27 3.67 -3.21 9.71
N LYS A 28 3.76 -2.78 10.97
CA LYS A 28 2.96 -1.65 11.47
C LYS A 28 3.59 -0.31 11.11
N LYS A 29 4.92 -0.27 11.12
CA LYS A 29 5.71 0.94 10.86
C LYS A 29 6.56 0.74 9.63
N VAL A 30 6.44 1.67 8.70
CA VAL A 30 7.23 1.65 7.46
C VAL A 30 7.81 3.03 7.21
N LYS A 31 8.97 3.06 6.59
CA LYS A 31 9.60 4.30 6.12
C LYS A 31 9.14 4.58 4.71
N VAL A 32 8.57 5.75 4.50
CA VAL A 32 7.98 6.16 3.21
C VAL A 32 8.69 7.41 2.70
N ASP A 33 9.07 7.38 1.42
CA ASP A 33 9.50 8.57 0.70
C ASP A 33 8.27 9.18 0.02
N PHE A 34 7.74 10.24 0.61
CA PHE A 34 6.52 10.88 0.11
C PHE A 34 6.73 11.60 -1.22
N SER A 35 7.97 11.87 -1.62
CA SER A 35 8.25 12.42 -2.97
C SER A 35 7.87 11.44 -4.07
N GLN A 36 7.78 10.15 -3.75
CA GLN A 36 7.41 9.08 -4.68
C GLN A 36 5.91 8.72 -4.58
N ALA A 37 5.18 9.33 -3.68
CA ALA A 37 3.75 9.06 -3.50
C ALA A 37 2.94 9.56 -4.69
N ARG A 38 1.93 8.79 -5.08
CA ARG A 38 1.07 9.14 -6.23
C ARG A 38 -0.40 9.00 -5.86
N PRO A 39 -1.24 9.98 -6.21
CA PRO A 39 -2.68 9.83 -6.06
C PRO A 39 -3.22 8.89 -7.14
N ARG A 40 -4.20 8.08 -6.77
CA ARG A 40 -5.01 7.34 -7.72
C ARG A 40 -6.39 7.97 -7.74
N ASN A 41 -6.79 8.48 -8.90
CA ASN A 41 -8.07 9.14 -9.05
C ASN A 41 -9.16 8.14 -9.42
N LYS A 42 -10.36 8.42 -8.95
CA LYS A 42 -11.52 7.61 -9.25
C LYS A 42 -11.89 7.76 -10.74
N TYR A 43 -12.20 6.64 -11.40
CA TYR A 43 -12.68 6.64 -12.78
C TYR A 43 -14.20 6.64 -12.83
N LYS A 44 -14.75 7.36 -13.81
CA LYS A 44 -16.17 7.34 -14.12
C LYS A 44 -16.31 7.23 -15.64
N ASP A 45 -17.05 6.20 -16.09
CA ASP A 45 -17.28 5.93 -17.53
C ASP A 45 -15.98 5.82 -18.33
N GLY A 46 -14.95 5.22 -17.72
CA GLY A 46 -13.64 5.03 -18.35
C GLY A 46 -12.73 6.24 -18.32
N ASN A 47 -13.17 7.37 -17.76
CA ASN A 47 -12.39 8.60 -17.67
C ASN A 47 -11.98 8.91 -16.22
N PRO A 48 -10.74 9.39 -16.00
CA PRO A 48 -10.32 9.81 -14.67
C PRO A 48 -11.11 11.04 -14.21
N THR A 49 -11.43 11.08 -12.91
CA THR A 49 -12.07 12.24 -12.27
C THR A 49 -11.05 12.97 -11.41
N ASP A 50 -11.43 14.13 -10.85
CA ASP A 50 -10.59 14.88 -9.91
C ASP A 50 -10.67 14.34 -8.47
N ILE A 51 -11.45 13.27 -8.27
CA ILE A 51 -11.63 12.66 -6.95
C ILE A 51 -10.52 11.66 -6.70
N VAL A 52 -9.70 11.89 -5.67
CA VAL A 52 -8.68 10.95 -5.21
C VAL A 52 -9.36 9.85 -4.39
N GLU A 53 -9.17 8.60 -4.79
CA GLU A 53 -9.70 7.45 -4.05
C GLU A 53 -8.65 6.74 -3.21
N ALA A 54 -7.37 6.92 -3.52
CA ALA A 54 -6.26 6.34 -2.78
C ALA A 54 -4.95 7.06 -3.09
N TYR A 55 -3.97 6.92 -2.19
CA TYR A 55 -2.57 7.23 -2.49
C TYR A 55 -1.76 5.96 -2.56
N VAL A 56 -0.92 5.85 -3.56
CA VAL A 56 -0.01 4.72 -3.75
C VAL A 56 1.36 5.12 -3.25
N LEU A 57 1.86 4.35 -2.29
CA LEU A 57 3.14 4.57 -1.62
C LEU A 57 4.01 3.33 -1.74
N ASN A 58 5.30 3.53 -1.55
CA ASN A 58 6.25 2.44 -1.34
C ASN A 58 6.86 2.62 0.04
N GLY A 59 6.84 1.57 0.84
CA GLY A 59 7.37 1.61 2.19
C GLY A 59 8.36 0.50 2.47
N ILE A 60 9.28 0.77 3.38
CA ILE A 60 10.27 -0.21 3.86
C ILE A 60 9.98 -0.47 5.32
N ASP A 61 9.83 -1.74 5.68
CA ASP A 61 9.61 -2.17 7.07
C ASP A 61 10.70 -1.60 7.98
N GLU A 62 10.31 -1.09 9.14
CA GLU A 62 11.23 -0.56 10.15
C GLU A 62 12.36 -1.54 10.49
N ARG A 63 12.05 -2.84 10.59
CA ARG A 63 13.07 -3.86 10.87
C ARG A 63 14.11 -3.93 9.76
N THR A 64 13.68 -3.81 8.51
CA THR A 64 14.60 -3.81 7.37
C THR A 64 15.46 -2.56 7.36
N VAL A 65 14.90 -1.39 7.66
CA VAL A 65 15.65 -0.15 7.78
C VAL A 65 16.73 -0.28 8.85
N ASN A 66 16.38 -0.81 10.01
CA ASN A 66 17.34 -1.03 11.10
C ASN A 66 18.45 -2.02 10.70
N ALA A 67 18.10 -3.07 9.98
CA ALA A 67 19.07 -4.06 9.51
C ALA A 67 20.07 -3.43 8.51
N VAL A 68 19.61 -2.55 7.63
CA VAL A 68 20.47 -1.82 6.70
C VAL A 68 21.42 -0.89 7.46
N GLU A 69 20.92 -0.16 8.45
CA GLU A 69 21.73 0.75 9.26
C GLU A 69 22.80 0.01 10.06
N GLN A 70 22.53 -1.23 10.47
CA GLN A 70 23.48 -2.08 11.17
C GLN A 70 24.44 -2.84 10.24
N GLY A 71 24.29 -2.66 8.92
CA GLY A 71 25.13 -3.33 7.95
C GLY A 71 24.81 -4.81 7.73
N LEU A 72 23.67 -5.30 8.23
CA LEU A 72 23.26 -6.70 8.09
C LEU A 72 22.68 -7.01 6.70
N ILE A 73 22.11 -6.02 6.04
CA ILE A 73 21.51 -6.12 4.72
C ILE A 73 22.01 -4.95 3.88
N ASP A 74 22.35 -5.23 2.61
CA ASP A 74 22.71 -4.18 1.66
C ASP A 74 21.41 -3.48 1.17
N MET A 75 21.44 -2.16 1.10
CA MET A 75 20.30 -1.37 0.62
C MET A 75 19.85 -1.78 -0.80
N ASP A 76 20.77 -2.22 -1.63
CA ASP A 76 20.47 -2.69 -2.99
C ASP A 76 19.61 -3.95 -3.01
N ASP A 77 19.62 -4.73 -1.92
CA ASP A 77 18.82 -5.94 -1.79
C ASP A 77 17.45 -5.70 -1.17
N VAL A 78 17.15 -4.46 -0.78
CA VAL A 78 15.89 -4.10 -0.15
C VAL A 78 14.81 -3.86 -1.21
N LYS A 79 13.67 -4.54 -1.04
CA LYS A 79 12.50 -4.33 -1.87
C LYS A 79 11.41 -3.63 -1.07
N ALA A 80 10.94 -2.52 -1.59
CA ALA A 80 9.85 -1.79 -0.95
C ALA A 80 8.52 -2.54 -1.08
N ILE A 81 7.66 -2.33 -0.10
CA ILE A 81 6.30 -2.88 -0.08
C ILE A 81 5.38 -1.87 -0.78
N ALA A 82 4.57 -2.35 -1.73
CA ALA A 82 3.54 -1.53 -2.35
C ALA A 82 2.39 -1.33 -1.37
N ILE A 83 1.99 -0.09 -1.14
CA ILE A 83 0.96 0.28 -0.15
C ILE A 83 -0.06 1.19 -0.81
N GLU A 84 -1.34 0.88 -0.64
CA GLU A 84 -2.44 1.78 -0.98
C GLU A 84 -3.07 2.30 0.30
N VAL A 85 -3.24 3.61 0.41
CA VAL A 85 -3.87 4.25 1.57
C VAL A 85 -5.18 4.88 1.13
N LEU A 86 -6.28 4.48 1.77
CA LEU A 86 -7.63 4.87 1.41
C LEU A 86 -8.15 6.08 2.20
N GLY A 87 -7.34 6.65 3.06
CA GLY A 87 -7.71 7.80 3.89
C GLY A 87 -6.48 8.59 4.30
N SER A 88 -6.64 9.50 5.26
CA SER A 88 -5.57 10.38 5.74
C SER A 88 -4.95 11.25 4.64
N PHE A 89 -5.76 11.65 3.65
CA PHE A 89 -5.27 12.34 2.47
C PHE A 89 -4.64 13.69 2.80
N ASP A 90 -5.18 14.42 3.75
CA ASP A 90 -4.62 15.71 4.18
C ASP A 90 -3.19 15.55 4.72
N VAL A 91 -2.97 14.52 5.53
CA VAL A 91 -1.65 14.19 6.08
C VAL A 91 -0.68 13.83 4.96
N ILE A 92 -1.14 13.00 4.02
CA ILE A 92 -0.33 12.56 2.89
C ILE A 92 0.03 13.73 1.97
N GLU A 93 -0.94 14.57 1.64
CA GLU A 93 -0.74 15.73 0.76
C GLU A 93 0.28 16.71 1.35
N GLU A 94 0.20 16.96 2.65
CA GLU A 94 1.18 17.80 3.33
C GLU A 94 2.59 17.19 3.27
N ALA A 95 2.71 15.90 3.54
CA ALA A 95 3.98 15.19 3.48
C ALA A 95 4.56 15.17 2.05
N VAL A 96 3.71 15.02 1.04
CA VAL A 96 4.11 15.08 -0.38
C VAL A 96 4.62 16.46 -0.73
N THR A 97 3.91 17.51 -0.31
CA THR A 97 4.32 18.90 -0.57
C THR A 97 5.68 19.20 0.04
N LEU A 98 5.96 18.67 1.22
CA LEU A 98 7.25 18.84 1.90
C LEU A 98 8.33 17.87 1.40
N GLY A 99 7.96 16.88 0.57
CA GLY A 99 8.89 15.85 0.10
C GLY A 99 9.49 15.02 1.23
N GLN A 100 8.73 14.76 2.28
CA GLN A 100 9.22 14.11 3.49
C GLN A 100 9.62 12.66 3.26
N LEU A 101 10.69 12.27 3.94
CA LEU A 101 11.07 10.88 4.16
C LEU A 101 10.80 10.57 5.63
N ALA A 102 9.79 9.79 5.93
CA ALA A 102 9.31 9.63 7.30
C ALA A 102 8.83 8.22 7.59
N PHE A 103 8.89 7.85 8.87
CA PHE A 103 8.20 6.66 9.34
C PHE A 103 6.71 6.96 9.55
N VAL A 104 5.88 6.01 9.15
CA VAL A 104 4.44 6.07 9.36
C VAL A 104 3.95 4.79 10.00
N GLU A 105 2.87 4.90 10.77
CA GLU A 105 2.11 3.76 11.25
C GLU A 105 0.92 3.55 10.34
N LEU A 106 0.76 2.31 9.82
CA LEU A 106 -0.35 1.95 8.96
C LEU A 106 -1.56 1.51 9.80
N LEU A 107 -2.75 1.93 9.39
CA LEU A 107 -4.00 1.64 10.10
C LEU A 107 -4.84 0.65 9.30
N ASP A 108 -5.40 -0.35 10.00
CA ASP A 108 -6.35 -1.32 9.44
C ASP A 108 -5.89 -1.93 8.11
N THR A 109 -4.74 -2.58 8.14
CA THR A 109 -4.12 -3.13 6.94
C THR A 109 -4.75 -4.43 6.47
N ARG A 110 -4.78 -4.61 5.15
CA ARG A 110 -5.19 -5.85 4.49
C ARG A 110 -4.17 -6.20 3.41
N VAL A 111 -3.98 -7.48 3.17
CA VAL A 111 -3.12 -7.98 2.09
C VAL A 111 -3.98 -8.32 0.90
N MET A 112 -3.66 -7.76 -0.25
CA MET A 112 -4.43 -7.95 -1.48
C MET A 112 -3.50 -8.21 -2.66
N ALA A 113 -4.02 -8.83 -3.71
CA ALA A 113 -3.29 -9.04 -4.94
C ALA A 113 -3.05 -7.68 -5.63
N ARG A 114 -1.85 -7.52 -6.19
CA ARG A 114 -1.42 -6.31 -6.87
C ARG A 114 -1.62 -6.44 -8.37
N TRP A 115 -2.36 -5.53 -8.98
CA TRP A 115 -2.49 -5.43 -10.42
C TRP A 115 -1.33 -4.64 -11.02
N VAL A 116 -0.77 -5.15 -12.09
CA VAL A 116 0.29 -4.47 -12.86
C VAL A 116 -0.22 -4.27 -14.28
N ASP A 117 -0.25 -3.01 -14.72
CA ASP A 117 -0.63 -2.63 -16.07
C ASP A 117 0.52 -2.86 -17.05
N GLY A 118 0.18 -2.85 -18.35
CA GLY A 118 1.15 -2.92 -19.42
C GLY A 118 0.96 -4.11 -20.34
N ARG A 119 2.01 -4.42 -21.12
CA ARG A 119 1.98 -5.47 -22.15
C ARG A 119 1.61 -6.85 -21.60
N ASN A 120 2.05 -7.15 -20.38
CA ASN A 120 1.73 -8.39 -19.67
C ASN A 120 0.91 -8.08 -18.42
N ALA A 121 -0.20 -7.35 -18.60
CA ALA A 121 -1.06 -6.98 -17.49
C ALA A 121 -1.58 -8.19 -16.74
N GLY A 122 -1.72 -8.08 -15.42
CA GLY A 122 -2.23 -9.14 -14.57
C GLY A 122 -1.91 -8.90 -13.10
N TYR A 123 -2.36 -9.84 -12.26
CA TYR A 123 -2.03 -9.82 -10.85
C TYR A 123 -0.63 -10.37 -10.64
N LYS A 124 0.28 -9.52 -10.14
CA LYS A 124 1.67 -9.88 -9.89
C LYS A 124 2.09 -9.37 -8.52
N GLY A 125 2.32 -10.30 -7.60
CA GLY A 125 2.69 -9.96 -6.24
C GLY A 125 1.53 -9.47 -5.39
N LEU A 126 1.86 -8.90 -4.25
CA LEU A 126 0.92 -8.48 -3.23
C LEU A 126 1.14 -7.01 -2.89
N LYS A 127 0.10 -6.41 -2.31
CA LYS A 127 0.15 -5.05 -1.76
C LYS A 127 -0.52 -5.02 -0.40
N LEU A 128 -0.19 -4.01 0.41
CA LEU A 128 -0.95 -3.67 1.60
C LEU A 128 -1.96 -2.58 1.26
N VAL A 129 -3.17 -2.73 1.77
CA VAL A 129 -4.20 -1.69 1.70
C VAL A 129 -4.49 -1.24 3.11
N ALA A 130 -4.27 0.03 3.41
CA ALA A 130 -4.49 0.62 4.72
C ALA A 130 -5.65 1.62 4.66
N SER A 131 -6.45 1.70 5.73
CA SER A 131 -7.52 2.69 5.81
C SER A 131 -7.00 4.10 6.02
N GLY A 132 -5.81 4.23 6.58
CA GLY A 132 -5.15 5.50 6.84
C GLY A 132 -3.75 5.28 7.37
N LEU A 133 -3.08 6.36 7.73
CA LEU A 133 -1.76 6.32 8.35
C LEU A 133 -1.58 7.46 9.34
N LYS A 134 -0.58 7.29 10.21
CA LYS A 134 -0.12 8.33 11.13
C LYS A 134 1.36 8.60 10.88
N LEU A 135 1.74 9.86 10.80
CA LEU A 135 3.14 10.24 10.82
C LEU A 135 3.72 10.05 12.24
N LEU A 136 4.90 9.50 12.30
CA LEU A 136 5.59 9.27 13.57
C LEU A 136 6.72 10.28 13.79
#